data_98685217a7d17644f152a79471b60692
#
_entry.id   98685217a7d17644f152a79471b60692
#
_cell.length_a   1.000
_cell.length_b   1.000
_cell.length_c   1.000
_cell.angle_alpha   90.00
_cell.angle_beta   90.00
_cell.angle_gamma   90.00
#
_symmetry.space_group_name_H-M   'P 1'
#
loop_
_entity.id
_entity.type
_entity.pdbx_description
1 polymer ?
#
loop_
_entity_poly.entity_id
_entity_poly.type
_entity_poly.pdbx_seq_one_letter_code
_entity_poly.pdbx_strand_id
1 'polypeptide(L)'
;MADTFKNTVLTVTDLTVALVNTGNHIVSNISFSLKEGEVLGLVGESGSGKTTLSSALLGYARHGAKIIQGIIELDDQNILSLDDYALRQVRGYKISHVAQDPGTALNPALSIGQHLFELLEVHQAQLSSAERYRKVAKILDEVGLPHDDVFLKRYPHQLSGGQQQRILLALAFLLQPRLIVLDEPTTALDVTTQTLVLNIIRKLCREYNVAAIYVSHDLTVVKDIADRGIVLYSGQIAEDAVLTQLFETPKHPYTQGLLNAIPDVAIRKYLSPIEGHAPSPNERPAGCAFAARCTFATDICRQKQPELTQLKYEFDPHFVACHHSDEVGVINFKEIDHPVRELETDTEALLKVEHINAWYGQQQALFDISFQLKKGECLALVGESGSGKTTLSRVIAGLNENADGQITLANEILSLRGQQRHLQQRHKLQYIFQNPYKALNPAHTIGQTLVKVVQHFFGASRQEAIEKVTQGLKQVSLPLQVQELYPRDLSGGERQRVAIARALLCQPDVLICDEITSALDVSVQASILKLLQDLQQQGVTLLFVTHNLGVVRAIADRVAVLKNGHIVEYGETDQVLSHPQHTYTKTLLTHAPSLFKNNVLEVCA
;
A
#
# COMPACT_ATOMS: atom_id res chain seq x y z
N MET A 1 -2.91 -35.62 -13.71
CA MET A 1 -2.72 -34.85 -14.96
C MET A 1 -1.29 -34.40 -15.00
N ALA A 2 -0.61 -34.58 -16.11
CA ALA A 2 0.83 -34.55 -16.23
C ALA A 2 1.45 -33.25 -15.71
N ASP A 3 2.28 -33.34 -14.68
CA ASP A 3 3.28 -32.35 -14.31
C ASP A 3 4.28 -32.25 -15.47
N THR A 4 3.97 -31.39 -16.44
CA THR A 4 4.97 -31.00 -17.43
C THR A 4 6.09 -30.33 -16.62
N PHE A 5 7.29 -30.92 -16.62
CA PHE A 5 8.49 -30.36 -16.02
C PHE A 5 8.71 -28.95 -16.57
N LYS A 6 8.26 -27.95 -15.82
CA LYS A 6 8.51 -26.55 -16.15
C LYS A 6 9.99 -26.29 -15.95
N ASN A 7 10.68 -25.79 -16.97
CA ASN A 7 12.09 -25.45 -16.90
C ASN A 7 12.31 -24.27 -15.95
N THR A 8 13.42 -24.30 -15.21
CA THR A 8 13.85 -23.17 -14.38
C THR A 8 14.29 -22.03 -15.30
N VAL A 9 13.73 -20.83 -15.10
CA VAL A 9 14.05 -19.62 -15.86
C VAL A 9 15.05 -18.75 -15.11
N LEU A 10 14.91 -18.66 -13.78
CA LEU A 10 15.76 -17.86 -12.93
C LEU A 10 16.30 -18.71 -11.79
N THR A 11 17.61 -18.64 -11.55
CA THR A 11 18.26 -19.15 -10.34
C THR A 11 19.06 -18.03 -9.71
N VAL A 12 18.82 -17.79 -8.44
CA VAL A 12 19.55 -16.84 -7.61
C VAL A 12 20.27 -17.63 -6.52
N THR A 13 21.58 -17.43 -6.39
CA THR A 13 22.41 -18.15 -5.41
C THR A 13 23.23 -17.16 -4.61
N ASP A 14 23.08 -17.19 -3.28
CA ASP A 14 23.84 -16.43 -2.28
C ASP A 14 23.97 -14.93 -2.58
N LEU A 15 22.93 -14.34 -3.15
CA LEU A 15 22.92 -12.93 -3.53
C LEU A 15 23.01 -12.02 -2.30
N THR A 16 24.03 -11.14 -2.29
CA THR A 16 24.25 -10.16 -1.24
C THR A 16 24.48 -8.78 -1.82
N VAL A 17 23.72 -7.80 -1.32
CA VAL A 17 23.83 -6.38 -1.68
C VAL A 17 24.14 -5.58 -0.44
N ALA A 18 25.19 -4.74 -0.48
CA ALA A 18 25.67 -3.97 0.66
C ALA A 18 25.68 -2.45 0.38
N LEU A 19 25.63 -1.68 1.45
CA LEU A 19 25.87 -0.23 1.42
C LEU A 19 27.35 0.05 1.14
N VAL A 20 27.63 0.94 0.20
CA VAL A 20 29.01 1.29 -0.20
C VAL A 20 29.79 1.94 0.95
N ASN A 21 29.12 2.80 1.72
CA ASN A 21 29.78 3.61 2.76
C ASN A 21 30.13 2.82 4.03
N THR A 22 29.28 1.85 4.42
CA THR A 22 29.43 1.10 5.69
C THR A 22 29.77 -0.37 5.49
N GLY A 23 29.57 -0.92 4.28
CA GLY A 23 29.68 -2.33 4.00
C GLY A 23 28.53 -3.19 4.57
N ASN A 24 27.59 -2.59 5.27
CA ASN A 24 26.48 -3.32 5.87
C ASN A 24 25.52 -3.85 4.79
N HIS A 25 25.07 -5.09 4.96
CA HIS A 25 24.25 -5.77 3.99
C HIS A 25 22.81 -5.22 4.01
N ILE A 26 22.28 -4.81 2.87
CA ILE A 26 20.86 -4.50 2.69
C ILE A 26 20.08 -5.79 2.49
N VAL A 27 20.62 -6.67 1.62
CA VAL A 27 20.11 -8.01 1.34
C VAL A 27 21.29 -8.99 1.55
N SER A 28 21.04 -10.13 2.16
CA SER A 28 22.09 -11.07 2.58
C SER A 28 21.71 -12.52 2.28
N ASN A 29 22.56 -13.22 1.54
CA ASN A 29 22.47 -14.66 1.27
C ASN A 29 21.10 -15.11 0.73
N ILE A 30 20.57 -14.39 -0.26
CA ILE A 30 19.29 -14.73 -0.88
C ILE A 30 19.52 -15.80 -1.95
N SER A 31 18.84 -16.94 -1.78
CA SER A 31 18.84 -18.04 -2.75
C SER A 31 17.42 -18.52 -3.02
N PHE A 32 17.02 -18.56 -4.28
CA PHE A 32 15.74 -19.12 -4.74
C PHE A 32 15.79 -19.40 -6.23
N SER A 33 14.82 -20.17 -6.73
CA SER A 33 14.64 -20.41 -8.16
C SER A 33 13.21 -20.08 -8.59
N LEU A 34 12.99 -19.83 -9.87
CA LEU A 34 11.70 -19.52 -10.46
C LEU A 34 11.50 -20.31 -11.76
N LYS A 35 10.36 -20.94 -11.91
CA LYS A 35 10.00 -21.76 -13.06
C LYS A 35 9.29 -20.93 -14.13
N GLU A 36 9.30 -21.42 -15.36
CA GLU A 36 8.60 -20.84 -16.49
C GLU A 36 7.08 -20.69 -16.20
N GLY A 37 6.54 -19.50 -16.41
CA GLY A 37 5.12 -19.16 -16.14
C GLY A 37 4.72 -19.20 -14.67
N GLU A 38 5.68 -19.30 -13.73
CA GLU A 38 5.43 -19.19 -12.28
C GLU A 38 5.38 -17.71 -11.89
N VAL A 39 4.43 -17.37 -11.02
CA VAL A 39 4.35 -16.04 -10.39
C VAL A 39 4.77 -16.16 -8.92
N LEU A 40 5.92 -15.56 -8.59
CA LEU A 40 6.46 -15.51 -7.23
C LEU A 40 6.08 -14.20 -6.56
N GLY A 41 5.36 -14.26 -5.44
CA GLY A 41 5.11 -13.13 -4.56
C GLY A 41 6.32 -12.82 -3.67
N LEU A 42 6.78 -11.57 -3.67
CA LEU A 42 7.84 -11.09 -2.78
C LEU A 42 7.26 -10.08 -1.79
N VAL A 43 7.12 -10.48 -0.54
CA VAL A 43 6.42 -9.70 0.49
C VAL A 43 7.30 -9.36 1.69
N GLY A 44 6.89 -8.38 2.49
CA GLY A 44 7.57 -7.92 3.70
C GLY A 44 7.34 -6.44 3.97
N GLU A 45 7.70 -5.96 5.16
CA GLU A 45 7.62 -4.54 5.54
C GLU A 45 8.54 -3.65 4.69
N SER A 46 8.30 -2.33 4.72
CA SER A 46 9.19 -1.33 4.12
C SER A 46 10.60 -1.45 4.71
N GLY A 47 11.62 -1.32 3.88
CA GLY A 47 12.99 -1.53 4.31
C GLY A 47 13.43 -3.00 4.44
N SER A 48 12.57 -3.99 4.18
CA SER A 48 12.95 -5.41 4.19
C SER A 48 13.90 -5.81 3.04
N GLY A 49 14.14 -4.93 2.06
CA GLY A 49 15.06 -5.18 0.94
C GLY A 49 14.40 -5.57 -0.37
N LYS A 50 13.08 -5.63 -0.49
CA LYS A 50 12.34 -6.04 -1.70
C LYS A 50 12.77 -5.31 -2.97
N THR A 51 12.72 -3.99 -2.96
CA THR A 51 13.10 -3.16 -4.12
C THR A 51 14.61 -3.25 -4.44
N THR A 52 15.45 -3.48 -3.41
CA THR A 52 16.90 -3.71 -3.62
C THR A 52 17.12 -5.05 -4.30
N LEU A 53 16.43 -6.10 -3.87
CA LEU A 53 16.45 -7.42 -4.50
C LEU A 53 15.94 -7.32 -5.95
N SER A 54 14.79 -6.71 -6.17
CA SER A 54 14.20 -6.50 -7.51
C SER A 54 15.17 -5.80 -8.47
N SER A 55 15.86 -4.75 -7.99
CA SER A 55 16.87 -4.05 -8.80
C SER A 55 18.08 -4.92 -9.09
N ALA A 56 18.53 -5.71 -8.10
CA ALA A 56 19.69 -6.60 -8.26
C ALA A 56 19.43 -7.71 -9.30
N LEU A 57 18.19 -8.20 -9.41
CA LEU A 57 17.78 -9.16 -10.44
C LEU A 57 17.94 -8.62 -11.88
N LEU A 58 17.97 -7.30 -12.03
CA LEU A 58 18.28 -6.62 -13.30
C LEU A 58 19.78 -6.40 -13.50
N GLY A 59 20.65 -6.94 -12.61
CA GLY A 59 22.08 -6.62 -12.59
C GLY A 59 22.36 -5.16 -12.22
N TYR A 60 21.48 -4.51 -11.45
CA TYR A 60 21.58 -3.10 -11.06
C TYR A 60 21.54 -2.92 -9.55
N ALA A 61 22.46 -2.15 -9.00
CA ALA A 61 22.40 -1.67 -7.63
C ALA A 61 22.13 -0.16 -7.63
N ARG A 62 21.21 0.30 -6.78
CA ARG A 62 20.91 1.74 -6.62
C ARG A 62 22.13 2.51 -6.13
N HIS A 63 22.16 3.80 -6.40
CA HIS A 63 23.24 4.69 -5.90
C HIS A 63 23.41 4.52 -4.38
N GLY A 64 24.66 4.31 -3.94
CA GLY A 64 25.00 4.04 -2.54
C GLY A 64 24.95 2.58 -2.12
N ALA A 65 24.52 1.65 -3.02
CA ALA A 65 24.56 0.21 -2.81
C ALA A 65 25.42 -0.49 -3.88
N LYS A 66 25.89 -1.71 -3.56
CA LYS A 66 26.68 -2.54 -4.47
C LYS A 66 26.33 -4.02 -4.26
N ILE A 67 26.19 -4.75 -5.36
CA ILE A 67 26.15 -6.23 -5.32
C ILE A 67 27.58 -6.70 -5.04
N ILE A 68 27.78 -7.42 -3.92
CA ILE A 68 29.12 -7.83 -3.46
C ILE A 68 29.35 -9.33 -3.62
N GLN A 69 28.27 -10.12 -3.69
CA GLN A 69 28.34 -11.58 -3.81
C GLN A 69 27.09 -12.11 -4.48
N GLY A 70 27.18 -13.30 -5.06
CA GLY A 70 26.07 -14.07 -5.60
C GLY A 70 26.12 -14.31 -7.08
N ILE A 71 25.23 -15.16 -7.55
CA ILE A 71 25.03 -15.52 -8.95
C ILE A 71 23.55 -15.31 -9.27
N ILE A 72 23.27 -14.72 -10.44
CA ILE A 72 21.92 -14.59 -10.99
C ILE A 72 21.93 -15.18 -12.39
N GLU A 73 21.39 -16.37 -12.55
CA GLU A 73 21.30 -17.07 -13.83
C GLU A 73 19.90 -16.91 -14.41
N LEU A 74 19.82 -16.35 -15.61
CA LEU A 74 18.61 -16.23 -16.41
C LEU A 74 18.80 -17.05 -17.69
N ASP A 75 18.00 -18.11 -17.91
CA ASP A 75 18.19 -19.08 -18.99
C ASP A 75 19.67 -19.54 -19.09
N ASP A 76 20.24 -20.03 -17.99
CA ASP A 76 21.63 -20.50 -17.85
C ASP A 76 22.71 -19.43 -18.10
N GLN A 77 22.34 -18.15 -18.21
CA GLN A 77 23.27 -17.04 -18.39
C GLN A 77 23.39 -16.21 -17.11
N ASN A 78 24.60 -16.17 -16.51
CA ASN A 78 24.85 -15.30 -15.34
C ASN A 78 24.87 -13.83 -15.76
N ILE A 79 23.85 -13.08 -15.37
CA ILE A 79 23.69 -11.67 -15.74
C ILE A 79 24.67 -10.74 -15.02
N LEU A 80 25.22 -11.15 -13.85
CA LEU A 80 26.22 -10.35 -13.12
C LEU A 80 27.60 -10.39 -13.75
N SER A 81 27.86 -11.35 -14.65
CA SER A 81 29.13 -11.45 -15.40
C SER A 81 29.13 -10.67 -16.72
N LEU A 82 27.98 -10.11 -17.12
CA LEU A 82 27.82 -9.36 -18.36
C LEU A 82 28.42 -7.96 -18.25
N ASP A 83 29.00 -7.49 -19.34
CA ASP A 83 29.36 -6.08 -19.48
C ASP A 83 28.12 -5.20 -19.72
N ASP A 84 28.29 -3.89 -19.67
CA ASP A 84 27.18 -2.93 -19.83
C ASP A 84 26.47 -3.07 -21.18
N TYR A 85 27.16 -3.44 -22.25
CA TYR A 85 26.56 -3.61 -23.56
C TYR A 85 25.66 -4.87 -23.60
N ALA A 86 26.20 -6.01 -23.19
CA ALA A 86 25.45 -7.27 -23.13
C ALA A 86 24.26 -7.17 -22.15
N LEU A 87 24.44 -6.49 -21.02
CA LEU A 87 23.37 -6.27 -20.05
C LEU A 87 22.22 -5.41 -20.61
N ARG A 88 22.52 -4.41 -21.46
CA ARG A 88 21.47 -3.63 -22.17
C ARG A 88 20.69 -4.49 -23.16
N GLN A 89 21.31 -5.51 -23.78
CA GLN A 89 20.61 -6.43 -24.68
C GLN A 89 19.68 -7.39 -23.93
N VAL A 90 20.01 -7.72 -22.69
CA VAL A 90 19.17 -8.58 -21.82
C VAL A 90 17.98 -7.79 -21.26
N ARG A 91 18.25 -6.55 -20.77
CA ARG A 91 17.21 -5.67 -20.22
C ARG A 91 16.23 -5.21 -21.30
N GLY A 92 14.94 -5.29 -21.00
CA GLY A 92 13.84 -5.01 -21.91
C GLY A 92 13.48 -6.19 -22.82
N TYR A 93 14.44 -7.05 -23.20
CA TYR A 93 14.22 -8.19 -24.09
C TYR A 93 14.00 -9.51 -23.34
N LYS A 94 14.95 -9.94 -22.48
CA LYS A 94 14.82 -11.17 -21.67
C LYS A 94 14.24 -10.91 -20.30
N ILE A 95 14.59 -9.78 -19.68
CA ILE A 95 14.08 -9.37 -18.38
C ILE A 95 13.49 -7.96 -18.47
N SER A 96 12.23 -7.82 -18.09
CA SER A 96 11.53 -6.54 -18.03
C SER A 96 11.20 -6.14 -16.60
N HIS A 97 11.03 -4.83 -16.39
CA HIS A 97 10.72 -4.26 -15.08
C HIS A 97 9.56 -3.27 -15.17
N VAL A 98 8.59 -3.41 -14.29
CA VAL A 98 7.52 -2.43 -14.08
C VAL A 98 7.77 -1.72 -12.76
N ALA A 99 8.00 -0.42 -12.84
CA ALA A 99 8.28 0.41 -11.67
C ALA A 99 7.00 0.73 -10.87
N GLN A 100 7.17 1.07 -9.60
CA GLN A 100 6.11 1.40 -8.66
C GLN A 100 5.29 2.64 -9.08
N ASP A 101 5.93 3.68 -9.60
CA ASP A 101 5.28 4.92 -10.02
C ASP A 101 5.34 5.09 -11.54
N PRO A 102 4.21 4.91 -12.26
CA PRO A 102 4.17 5.07 -13.70
C PRO A 102 4.45 6.50 -14.16
N GLY A 103 4.14 7.50 -13.34
CA GLY A 103 4.38 8.90 -13.67
C GLY A 103 5.87 9.26 -13.76
N THR A 104 6.71 8.55 -13.02
CA THR A 104 8.18 8.71 -13.06
C THR A 104 8.86 7.76 -14.05
N ALA A 105 8.22 6.65 -14.39
CA ALA A 105 8.76 5.64 -15.31
C ALA A 105 8.58 6.01 -16.79
N LEU A 106 7.49 6.69 -17.14
CA LEU A 106 7.23 7.17 -18.50
C LEU A 106 7.89 8.53 -18.73
N ASN A 107 8.56 8.67 -19.86
CA ASN A 107 9.15 9.97 -20.25
C ASN A 107 8.03 10.96 -20.65
N PRO A 108 7.82 12.06 -19.92
CA PRO A 108 6.71 12.99 -20.18
C PRO A 108 6.84 13.75 -21.51
N ALA A 109 8.02 13.76 -22.13
CA ALA A 109 8.27 14.42 -23.41
C ALA A 109 7.97 13.53 -24.63
N LEU A 110 7.75 12.22 -24.42
CA LEU A 110 7.43 11.27 -25.48
C LEU A 110 5.94 10.93 -25.48
N SER A 111 5.38 10.75 -26.69
CA SER A 111 4.01 10.21 -26.84
C SER A 111 3.99 8.72 -26.50
N ILE A 112 2.79 8.18 -26.26
CA ILE A 112 2.60 6.75 -25.96
C ILE A 112 3.10 5.88 -27.11
N GLY A 113 2.79 6.25 -28.34
CA GLY A 113 3.31 5.55 -29.54
C GLY A 113 4.84 5.55 -29.59
N GLN A 114 5.47 6.69 -29.32
CA GLN A 114 6.94 6.79 -29.31
C GLN A 114 7.59 5.82 -28.32
N HIS A 115 7.07 5.70 -27.10
CA HIS A 115 7.57 4.73 -26.11
C HIS A 115 7.52 3.28 -26.63
N LEU A 116 6.40 2.89 -27.24
CA LEU A 116 6.20 1.52 -27.73
C LEU A 116 7.04 1.22 -28.99
N PHE A 117 7.09 2.15 -29.92
CA PHE A 117 7.85 1.95 -31.17
C PHE A 117 9.37 2.00 -30.93
N GLU A 118 9.88 2.88 -30.06
CA GLU A 118 11.29 2.95 -29.70
C GLU A 118 11.82 1.61 -29.17
N LEU A 119 11.05 0.94 -28.30
CA LEU A 119 11.42 -0.37 -27.75
C LEU A 119 11.57 -1.43 -28.85
N LEU A 120 10.67 -1.44 -29.84
CA LEU A 120 10.76 -2.34 -31.00
C LEU A 120 11.90 -1.95 -31.95
N GLU A 121 12.20 -0.68 -32.09
CA GLU A 121 13.32 -0.20 -32.93
C GLU A 121 14.67 -0.62 -32.36
N VAL A 122 14.81 -0.57 -31.04
CA VAL A 122 16.06 -0.95 -30.37
C VAL A 122 16.28 -2.47 -30.40
N HIS A 123 15.27 -3.26 -30.09
CA HIS A 123 15.42 -4.71 -29.90
C HIS A 123 15.01 -5.56 -31.12
N GLN A 124 14.20 -5.04 -32.02
CA GLN A 124 13.68 -5.74 -33.21
C GLN A 124 13.74 -4.85 -34.45
N ALA A 125 14.92 -4.27 -34.70
CA ALA A 125 15.17 -3.33 -35.81
C ALA A 125 14.81 -3.88 -37.20
N GLN A 126 14.83 -5.21 -37.37
CA GLN A 126 14.50 -5.92 -38.60
C GLN A 126 13.01 -5.87 -38.98
N LEU A 127 12.13 -5.52 -38.06
CA LEU A 127 10.69 -5.47 -38.33
C LEU A 127 10.32 -4.27 -39.19
N SER A 128 9.45 -4.49 -40.18
CA SER A 128 8.83 -3.41 -40.95
C SER A 128 7.89 -2.55 -40.08
N SER A 129 7.63 -1.31 -40.48
CA SER A 129 6.69 -0.42 -39.78
C SER A 129 5.30 -1.04 -39.59
N ALA A 130 4.81 -1.81 -40.57
CA ALA A 130 3.53 -2.49 -40.49
C ALA A 130 3.51 -3.65 -39.46
N GLU A 131 4.64 -4.35 -39.32
CA GLU A 131 4.78 -5.40 -38.29
C GLU A 131 4.90 -4.82 -36.89
N ARG A 132 5.65 -3.72 -36.73
CA ARG A 132 5.73 -2.98 -35.45
C ARG A 132 4.35 -2.49 -35.04
N TYR A 133 3.60 -1.87 -35.96
CA TYR A 133 2.23 -1.41 -35.67
C TYR A 133 1.31 -2.56 -35.23
N ARG A 134 1.35 -3.72 -35.92
CA ARG A 134 0.56 -4.89 -35.53
C ARG A 134 0.90 -5.41 -34.12
N LYS A 135 2.20 -5.43 -33.74
CA LYS A 135 2.61 -5.81 -32.38
C LYS A 135 2.12 -4.83 -31.33
N VAL A 136 2.24 -3.53 -31.62
CA VAL A 136 1.76 -2.46 -30.72
C VAL A 136 0.24 -2.53 -30.56
N ALA A 137 -0.50 -2.68 -31.66
CA ALA A 137 -1.96 -2.83 -31.61
C ALA A 137 -2.37 -4.05 -30.77
N LYS A 138 -1.73 -5.20 -31.02
CA LYS A 138 -2.01 -6.44 -30.28
C LYS A 138 -1.82 -6.27 -28.76
N ILE A 139 -0.68 -5.75 -28.32
CA ILE A 139 -0.42 -5.62 -26.88
C ILE A 139 -1.32 -4.57 -26.21
N LEU A 140 -1.68 -3.48 -26.92
CA LEU A 140 -2.63 -2.50 -26.42
C LEU A 140 -4.03 -3.08 -26.24
N ASP A 141 -4.50 -3.91 -27.18
CA ASP A 141 -5.76 -4.65 -27.05
C ASP A 141 -5.72 -5.60 -25.85
N GLU A 142 -4.62 -6.31 -25.64
CA GLU A 142 -4.45 -7.25 -24.52
C GLU A 142 -4.48 -6.56 -23.15
N VAL A 143 -3.96 -5.32 -23.06
CA VAL A 143 -4.05 -4.51 -21.83
C VAL A 143 -5.33 -3.65 -21.78
N GLY A 144 -6.24 -3.80 -22.75
CA GLY A 144 -7.54 -3.10 -22.81
C GLY A 144 -7.41 -1.59 -23.03
N LEU A 145 -6.48 -1.16 -23.90
CA LEU A 145 -6.28 0.24 -24.28
C LEU A 145 -6.51 0.43 -25.79
N PRO A 146 -6.99 1.63 -26.21
CA PRO A 146 -7.10 1.96 -27.62
C PRO A 146 -5.74 1.93 -28.33
N HIS A 147 -5.73 1.58 -29.62
CA HIS A 147 -4.52 1.57 -30.44
C HIS A 147 -4.62 2.49 -31.67
N ASP A 148 -5.63 3.38 -31.68
CA ASP A 148 -5.81 4.37 -32.74
C ASP A 148 -4.76 5.49 -32.68
N ASP A 149 -4.60 6.21 -33.78
CA ASP A 149 -3.61 7.29 -33.91
C ASP A 149 -3.84 8.43 -32.91
N VAL A 150 -5.08 8.66 -32.46
CA VAL A 150 -5.38 9.70 -31.47
C VAL A 150 -4.84 9.32 -30.11
N PHE A 151 -5.02 8.06 -29.71
CA PHE A 151 -4.50 7.55 -28.46
C PHE A 151 -2.96 7.47 -28.45
N LEU A 152 -2.36 6.96 -29.54
CA LEU A 152 -0.90 6.83 -29.67
C LEU A 152 -0.17 8.19 -29.65
N LYS A 153 -0.83 9.27 -30.04
CA LYS A 153 -0.27 10.65 -29.97
C LYS A 153 -0.42 11.30 -28.60
N ARG A 154 -1.15 10.71 -27.65
CA ARG A 154 -1.25 11.26 -26.28
C ARG A 154 0.08 11.15 -25.54
N TYR A 155 0.24 12.04 -24.58
CA TYR A 155 1.39 12.06 -23.64
C TYR A 155 0.98 11.45 -22.30
N PRO A 156 1.94 10.97 -21.48
CA PRO A 156 1.64 10.35 -20.17
C PRO A 156 0.73 11.19 -19.28
N HIS A 157 0.94 12.50 -19.20
CA HIS A 157 0.13 13.41 -18.38
C HIS A 157 -1.33 13.57 -18.83
N GLN A 158 -1.69 13.07 -20.01
CA GLN A 158 -3.07 13.06 -20.53
C GLN A 158 -3.82 11.77 -20.22
N LEU A 159 -3.17 10.82 -19.52
CA LEU A 159 -3.71 9.52 -19.16
C LEU A 159 -4.03 9.46 -17.66
N SER A 160 -5.06 8.69 -17.29
CA SER A 160 -5.29 8.34 -15.88
C SER A 160 -4.18 7.42 -15.35
N GLY A 161 -3.99 7.35 -14.01
CA GLY A 161 -3.00 6.48 -13.40
C GLY A 161 -3.14 5.01 -13.82
N GLY A 162 -4.37 4.49 -13.88
CA GLY A 162 -4.62 3.13 -14.35
C GLY A 162 -4.31 2.91 -15.85
N GLN A 163 -4.48 3.95 -16.69
CA GLN A 163 -4.05 3.89 -18.09
C GLN A 163 -2.53 3.91 -18.21
N GLN A 164 -1.84 4.77 -17.44
CA GLN A 164 -0.38 4.81 -17.41
C GLN A 164 0.20 3.46 -16.96
N GLN A 165 -0.39 2.85 -15.93
CA GLN A 165 0.04 1.53 -15.44
C GLN A 165 -0.12 0.45 -16.52
N ARG A 166 -1.24 0.45 -17.26
CA ARG A 166 -1.46 -0.49 -18.38
C ARG A 166 -0.49 -0.24 -19.53
N ILE A 167 -0.06 1.01 -19.78
CA ILE A 167 1.02 1.29 -20.76
C ILE A 167 2.35 0.71 -20.28
N LEU A 168 2.71 0.82 -18.98
CA LEU A 168 3.91 0.17 -18.46
C LEU A 168 3.86 -1.36 -18.62
N LEU A 169 2.69 -1.97 -18.40
CA LEU A 169 2.51 -3.40 -18.66
C LEU A 169 2.65 -3.71 -20.15
N ALA A 170 2.05 -2.91 -21.03
CA ALA A 170 2.21 -3.08 -22.49
C ALA A 170 3.69 -3.02 -22.88
N LEU A 171 4.45 -2.04 -22.40
CA LEU A 171 5.90 -1.94 -22.63
C LEU A 171 6.66 -3.17 -22.11
N ALA A 172 6.33 -3.63 -20.91
CA ALA A 172 7.01 -4.75 -20.27
C ALA A 172 6.77 -6.09 -20.98
N PHE A 173 5.57 -6.31 -21.54
CA PHE A 173 5.19 -7.55 -22.24
C PHE A 173 5.35 -7.49 -23.76
N LEU A 174 5.59 -6.31 -24.37
CA LEU A 174 5.67 -6.11 -25.82
C LEU A 174 6.68 -7.05 -26.53
N LEU A 175 7.80 -7.32 -25.85
CA LEU A 175 8.86 -8.21 -26.36
C LEU A 175 8.76 -9.65 -25.84
N GLN A 176 7.73 -9.96 -25.05
CA GLN A 176 7.49 -11.28 -24.46
C GLN A 176 8.75 -11.78 -23.69
N PRO A 177 9.15 -11.10 -22.61
CA PRO A 177 10.36 -11.43 -21.87
C PRO A 177 10.26 -12.82 -21.21
N ARG A 178 11.41 -13.37 -20.81
CA ARG A 178 11.47 -14.62 -20.03
C ARG A 178 11.09 -14.39 -18.56
N LEU A 179 11.45 -13.20 -18.04
CA LEU A 179 11.18 -12.79 -16.67
C LEU A 179 10.65 -11.35 -16.62
N ILE A 180 9.63 -11.13 -15.82
CA ILE A 180 9.16 -9.79 -15.49
C ILE A 180 9.23 -9.54 -13.98
N VAL A 181 9.79 -8.41 -13.59
CA VAL A 181 9.82 -7.93 -12.20
C VAL A 181 8.85 -6.77 -12.05
N LEU A 182 7.84 -6.95 -11.22
CA LEU A 182 6.74 -6.02 -10.99
C LEU A 182 6.90 -5.42 -9.58
N ASP A 183 7.41 -4.20 -9.47
CA ASP A 183 7.65 -3.54 -8.17
C ASP A 183 6.42 -2.72 -7.78
N GLU A 184 5.56 -3.29 -6.94
CA GLU A 184 4.31 -2.69 -6.44
C GLU A 184 3.41 -2.10 -7.55
N PRO A 185 3.06 -2.84 -8.61
CA PRO A 185 2.42 -2.29 -9.80
C PRO A 185 0.97 -1.85 -9.59
N THR A 186 0.38 -2.10 -8.44
CA THR A 186 -1.02 -1.75 -8.13
C THR A 186 -1.16 -0.74 -6.99
N THR A 187 -0.04 -0.27 -6.42
CA THR A 187 -0.05 0.77 -5.39
C THR A 187 -0.68 2.05 -5.93
N ALA A 188 -1.52 2.68 -5.15
CA ALA A 188 -2.29 3.90 -5.49
C ALA A 188 -3.38 3.72 -6.59
N LEU A 189 -3.72 2.50 -6.97
CA LEU A 189 -4.89 2.21 -7.79
C LEU A 189 -6.12 1.95 -6.90
N ASP A 190 -7.30 2.32 -7.40
CA ASP A 190 -8.55 1.88 -6.77
C ASP A 190 -8.78 0.38 -6.99
N VAL A 191 -9.65 -0.21 -6.17
CA VAL A 191 -9.87 -1.66 -6.10
C VAL A 191 -10.28 -2.27 -7.45
N THR A 192 -11.12 -1.57 -8.23
CA THR A 192 -11.59 -2.03 -9.53
C THR A 192 -10.46 -2.03 -10.56
N THR A 193 -9.70 -0.94 -10.63
CA THR A 193 -8.52 -0.82 -11.51
C THR A 193 -7.42 -1.80 -11.09
N GLN A 194 -7.20 -2.01 -9.81
CA GLN A 194 -6.26 -3.01 -9.26
C GLN A 194 -6.62 -4.41 -9.75
N THR A 195 -7.86 -4.84 -9.60
CA THR A 195 -8.33 -6.16 -10.05
C THR A 195 -8.15 -6.33 -11.56
N LEU A 196 -8.44 -5.30 -12.34
CA LEU A 196 -8.21 -5.32 -13.79
C LEU A 196 -6.74 -5.52 -14.13
N VAL A 197 -5.83 -4.78 -13.50
CA VAL A 197 -4.37 -4.89 -13.70
C VAL A 197 -3.85 -6.27 -13.31
N LEU A 198 -4.29 -6.82 -12.17
CA LEU A 198 -3.93 -8.18 -11.72
C LEU A 198 -4.37 -9.25 -12.72
N ASN A 199 -5.59 -9.15 -13.25
CA ASN A 199 -6.11 -10.07 -14.25
C ASN A 199 -5.32 -9.99 -15.57
N ILE A 200 -4.92 -8.79 -16.01
CA ILE A 200 -4.06 -8.59 -17.18
C ILE A 200 -2.71 -9.27 -16.96
N ILE A 201 -2.04 -9.02 -15.82
CA ILE A 201 -0.74 -9.63 -15.51
C ILE A 201 -0.85 -11.15 -15.51
N ARG A 202 -1.83 -11.72 -14.80
CA ARG A 202 -2.04 -13.18 -14.74
C ARG A 202 -2.30 -13.79 -16.12
N LYS A 203 -3.13 -13.13 -16.94
CA LYS A 203 -3.44 -13.54 -18.31
C LYS A 203 -2.16 -13.55 -19.15
N LEU A 204 -1.41 -12.45 -19.20
CA LEU A 204 -0.20 -12.32 -20.02
C LEU A 204 0.93 -13.26 -19.59
N CYS A 205 1.13 -13.45 -18.27
CA CYS A 205 2.10 -14.44 -17.77
C CYS A 205 1.78 -15.85 -18.24
N ARG A 206 0.49 -16.25 -18.22
CA ARG A 206 0.06 -17.58 -18.68
C ARG A 206 0.12 -17.72 -20.21
N GLU A 207 -0.39 -16.75 -20.96
CA GLU A 207 -0.44 -16.80 -22.42
C GLU A 207 0.95 -16.80 -23.06
N TYR A 208 1.88 -16.02 -22.49
CA TYR A 208 3.26 -15.91 -23.00
C TYR A 208 4.26 -16.78 -22.23
N ASN A 209 3.78 -17.55 -21.26
CA ASN A 209 4.60 -18.40 -20.40
C ASN A 209 5.76 -17.64 -19.71
N VAL A 210 5.51 -16.38 -19.33
CA VAL A 210 6.48 -15.48 -18.68
C VAL A 210 6.53 -15.76 -17.19
N ALA A 211 7.73 -15.97 -16.64
CA ALA A 211 7.95 -16.00 -15.19
C ALA A 211 7.82 -14.58 -14.61
N ALA A 212 7.21 -14.45 -13.43
CA ALA A 212 7.00 -13.14 -12.83
C ALA A 212 7.42 -13.10 -11.35
N ILE A 213 8.06 -12.00 -10.93
CA ILE A 213 8.25 -11.66 -9.52
C ILE A 213 7.36 -10.47 -9.20
N TYR A 214 6.36 -10.70 -8.37
CA TYR A 214 5.39 -9.69 -7.94
C TYR A 214 5.75 -9.19 -6.54
N VAL A 215 6.29 -7.99 -6.46
CA VAL A 215 6.64 -7.35 -5.19
C VAL A 215 5.45 -6.57 -4.65
N SER A 216 5.10 -6.82 -3.41
CA SER A 216 4.02 -6.09 -2.73
C SER A 216 4.26 -6.04 -1.22
N HIS A 217 3.68 -5.04 -0.58
CA HIS A 217 3.48 -5.02 0.87
C HIS A 217 2.08 -5.55 1.26
N ASP A 218 1.18 -5.75 0.29
CA ASP A 218 -0.17 -6.28 0.50
C ASP A 218 -0.22 -7.78 0.17
N LEU A 219 -0.28 -8.61 1.22
CA LEU A 219 -0.36 -10.06 1.09
C LEU A 219 -1.69 -10.51 0.48
N THR A 220 -2.80 -9.76 0.64
CA THR A 220 -4.08 -10.15 0.04
C THR A 220 -4.03 -10.10 -1.47
N VAL A 221 -3.31 -9.12 -2.02
CA VAL A 221 -3.04 -9.01 -3.46
C VAL A 221 -2.14 -10.16 -3.93
N VAL A 222 -1.10 -10.49 -3.16
CA VAL A 222 -0.21 -11.61 -3.48
C VAL A 222 -0.96 -12.93 -3.48
N LYS A 223 -1.87 -13.15 -2.53
CA LYS A 223 -2.75 -14.33 -2.49
C LYS A 223 -3.57 -14.48 -3.78
N ASP A 224 -3.99 -13.37 -4.36
CA ASP A 224 -4.80 -13.39 -5.59
C ASP A 224 -3.96 -13.65 -6.85
N ILE A 225 -2.65 -13.32 -6.90
CA ILE A 225 -1.89 -13.39 -8.16
C ILE A 225 -0.80 -14.45 -8.18
N ALA A 226 -0.14 -14.74 -7.07
CA ALA A 226 1.05 -15.58 -7.04
C ALA A 226 0.73 -17.08 -6.89
N ASP A 227 1.68 -17.92 -7.25
CA ASP A 227 1.65 -19.37 -7.02
C ASP A 227 2.40 -19.74 -5.73
N ARG A 228 3.49 -19.00 -5.41
CA ARG A 228 4.38 -19.16 -4.28
C ARG A 228 4.75 -17.79 -3.70
N GLY A 229 5.11 -17.72 -2.42
CA GLY A 229 5.50 -16.48 -1.77
C GLY A 229 6.80 -16.59 -0.99
N ILE A 230 7.65 -15.57 -1.13
CA ILE A 230 8.83 -15.33 -0.29
C ILE A 230 8.55 -14.16 0.63
N VAL A 231 8.66 -14.38 1.94
CA VAL A 231 8.57 -13.34 2.96
C VAL A 231 9.97 -12.87 3.33
N LEU A 232 10.26 -11.58 3.06
CA LEU A 232 11.52 -10.95 3.41
C LEU A 232 11.40 -10.17 4.73
N TYR A 233 12.35 -10.40 5.62
CA TYR A 233 12.54 -9.62 6.83
C TYR A 233 13.97 -9.15 6.97
N SER A 234 14.17 -7.84 7.12
CA SER A 234 15.51 -7.24 7.31
C SER A 234 16.57 -7.80 6.34
N GLY A 235 16.23 -7.93 5.05
CA GLY A 235 17.11 -8.36 3.97
C GLY A 235 17.40 -9.84 3.90
N GLN A 236 16.62 -10.67 4.56
CA GLN A 236 16.76 -12.12 4.57
C GLN A 236 15.43 -12.80 4.28
N ILE A 237 15.44 -14.01 3.73
CA ILE A 237 14.25 -14.84 3.59
C ILE A 237 13.87 -15.36 4.98
N ALA A 238 12.68 -14.96 5.46
CA ALA A 238 12.10 -15.51 6.66
C ALA A 238 11.33 -16.81 6.37
N GLU A 239 10.58 -16.84 5.27
CA GLU A 239 9.76 -17.97 4.87
C GLU A 239 9.59 -17.98 3.34
N ASP A 240 9.61 -19.20 2.73
CA ASP A 240 9.36 -19.43 1.30
C ASP A 240 8.50 -20.69 1.16
N ALA A 241 7.28 -20.53 0.66
CA ALA A 241 6.32 -21.62 0.53
C ALA A 241 5.26 -21.34 -0.56
N VAL A 242 4.54 -22.38 -0.98
CA VAL A 242 3.31 -22.22 -1.77
C VAL A 242 2.28 -21.43 -0.99
N LEU A 243 1.42 -20.67 -1.68
CA LEU A 243 0.53 -19.73 -1.00
C LEU A 243 -0.42 -20.38 0.01
N THR A 244 -0.91 -21.59 -0.26
CA THR A 244 -1.79 -22.30 0.69
C THR A 244 -1.11 -22.50 2.04
N GLN A 245 0.16 -22.96 2.05
CA GLN A 245 0.93 -23.12 3.28
C GLN A 245 1.22 -21.78 3.94
N LEU A 246 1.64 -20.77 3.15
CA LEU A 246 2.00 -19.45 3.66
C LEU A 246 0.83 -18.74 4.36
N PHE A 247 -0.41 -18.95 3.87
CA PHE A 247 -1.60 -18.28 4.41
C PHE A 247 -2.35 -19.11 5.45
N GLU A 248 -2.34 -20.44 5.35
CA GLU A 248 -3.08 -21.30 6.26
C GLU A 248 -2.23 -21.83 7.42
N THR A 249 -0.98 -22.17 7.14
CA THR A 249 -0.04 -22.78 8.11
C THR A 249 1.35 -22.13 8.09
N PRO A 250 1.45 -20.80 8.22
CA PRO A 250 2.77 -20.13 8.25
C PRO A 250 3.61 -20.66 9.40
N LYS A 251 4.92 -20.82 9.17
CA LYS A 251 5.88 -21.39 10.12
C LYS A 251 6.88 -20.38 10.67
N HIS A 252 6.80 -19.14 10.20
CA HIS A 252 7.59 -18.05 10.76
C HIS A 252 6.69 -17.09 11.54
N PRO A 253 7.01 -16.72 12.82
CA PRO A 253 6.19 -15.82 13.62
C PRO A 253 5.96 -14.45 12.98
N TYR A 254 6.89 -13.97 12.17
CA TYR A 254 6.73 -12.73 11.41
C TYR A 254 5.64 -12.83 10.34
N THR A 255 5.61 -13.92 9.57
CA THR A 255 4.55 -14.18 8.57
C THR A 255 3.17 -14.22 9.25
N GLN A 256 3.08 -14.93 10.38
CA GLN A 256 1.87 -14.99 11.19
C GLN A 256 1.45 -13.59 11.68
N GLY A 257 2.41 -12.79 12.16
CA GLY A 257 2.18 -11.40 12.58
C GLY A 257 1.67 -10.51 11.45
N LEU A 258 2.23 -10.63 10.24
CA LEU A 258 1.76 -9.91 9.05
C LEU A 258 0.31 -10.26 8.72
N LEU A 259 -0.04 -11.56 8.70
CA LEU A 259 -1.41 -12.02 8.40
C LEU A 259 -2.43 -11.56 9.45
N ASN A 260 -2.05 -11.51 10.73
CA ASN A 260 -2.89 -10.99 11.81
C ASN A 260 -3.09 -9.47 11.74
N ALA A 261 -2.16 -8.74 11.13
CA ALA A 261 -2.23 -7.30 10.98
C ALA A 261 -3.08 -6.84 9.77
N ILE A 262 -3.41 -7.72 8.82
CA ILE A 262 -4.19 -7.37 7.62
C ILE A 262 -5.66 -7.14 7.99
N PRO A 263 -6.26 -5.97 7.70
CA PRO A 263 -7.70 -5.80 7.78
C PRO A 263 -8.40 -6.57 6.66
N ASP A 264 -9.55 -7.18 6.94
CA ASP A 264 -10.28 -8.00 5.96
C ASP A 264 -11.71 -7.51 5.77
N VAL A 265 -12.21 -7.59 4.53
CA VAL A 265 -13.56 -7.13 4.19
C VAL A 265 -14.63 -8.18 4.54
N ALA A 266 -14.29 -9.47 4.58
CA ALA A 266 -15.22 -10.54 4.86
C ALA A 266 -15.55 -10.64 6.35
N ILE A 267 -14.56 -10.42 7.21
CA ILE A 267 -14.69 -10.58 8.66
C ILE A 267 -14.17 -9.34 9.41
N ARG A 268 -14.84 -8.99 10.50
CA ARG A 268 -14.32 -8.03 11.47
C ARG A 268 -13.44 -8.77 12.46
N LYS A 269 -12.12 -8.51 12.40
CA LYS A 269 -11.16 -9.16 13.29
C LYS A 269 -10.37 -8.16 14.12
N TYR A 270 -9.85 -8.63 15.24
CA TYR A 270 -8.92 -7.86 16.05
C TYR A 270 -7.58 -7.71 15.30
N LEU A 271 -7.21 -6.48 14.98
CA LEU A 271 -5.95 -6.18 14.33
C LEU A 271 -4.82 -6.20 15.36
N SER A 272 -3.86 -7.09 15.16
CA SER A 272 -2.68 -7.20 16.02
C SER A 272 -1.46 -6.65 15.27
N PRO A 273 -1.08 -5.38 15.51
CA PRO A 273 0.14 -4.83 14.89
C PRO A 273 1.37 -5.55 15.42
N ILE A 274 2.40 -5.71 14.60
CA ILE A 274 3.71 -6.18 15.06
C ILE A 274 4.41 -5.01 15.74
N GLU A 275 4.65 -5.12 17.05
CA GLU A 275 5.26 -4.04 17.84
C GLU A 275 6.73 -3.79 17.44
N GLY A 276 7.20 -2.56 17.62
CA GLY A 276 8.55 -2.15 17.30
C GLY A 276 8.81 -1.96 15.80
N HIS A 277 10.09 -1.84 15.45
CA HIS A 277 10.55 -1.60 14.08
C HIS A 277 11.52 -2.68 13.63
N ALA A 278 11.53 -2.98 12.32
CA ALA A 278 12.57 -3.82 11.74
C ALA A 278 13.95 -3.13 11.88
N PRO A 279 15.00 -3.85 12.29
CA PRO A 279 16.32 -3.26 12.42
C PRO A 279 16.83 -2.80 11.05
N SER A 280 17.42 -1.60 11.02
CA SER A 280 18.11 -1.08 9.84
C SER A 280 19.35 -1.94 9.52
N PRO A 281 19.93 -1.86 8.31
CA PRO A 281 21.15 -2.58 7.98
C PRO A 281 22.31 -2.36 8.95
N ASN A 282 22.36 -1.19 9.63
CA ASN A 282 23.40 -0.84 10.60
C ASN A 282 23.12 -1.39 12.01
N GLU A 283 21.90 -1.85 12.28
CA GLU A 283 21.44 -2.24 13.62
C GLU A 283 21.08 -3.73 13.72
N ARG A 284 21.37 -4.52 12.67
CA ARG A 284 21.07 -5.95 12.69
C ARG A 284 21.80 -6.67 13.80
N PRO A 285 21.10 -7.47 14.63
CA PRO A 285 21.72 -8.29 15.66
C PRO A 285 22.51 -9.45 15.03
N ALA A 286 23.41 -10.03 15.81
CA ALA A 286 24.14 -11.25 15.43
C ALA A 286 23.23 -12.49 15.36
N GLY A 287 22.13 -12.50 16.10
CA GLY A 287 21.10 -13.54 16.09
C GLY A 287 19.99 -13.28 15.08
N CYS A 288 18.82 -13.88 15.34
CA CYS A 288 17.62 -13.68 14.53
C CYS A 288 17.22 -12.19 14.51
N ALA A 289 17.11 -11.60 13.33
CA ALA A 289 16.75 -10.20 13.16
C ALA A 289 15.34 -9.87 13.72
N PHE A 290 14.45 -10.85 13.78
CA PHE A 290 13.10 -10.69 14.31
C PHE A 290 13.01 -10.91 15.84
N ALA A 291 14.06 -11.37 16.51
CA ALA A 291 14.03 -11.78 17.93
C ALA A 291 13.49 -10.70 18.88
N ALA A 292 13.79 -9.42 18.63
CA ALA A 292 13.31 -8.30 19.47
C ALA A 292 11.79 -8.07 19.39
N ARG A 293 11.13 -8.56 18.34
CA ARG A 293 9.69 -8.40 18.07
C ARG A 293 8.91 -9.72 18.18
N CYS A 294 9.62 -10.83 18.38
CA CYS A 294 9.08 -12.17 18.33
C CYS A 294 8.58 -12.62 19.71
N THR A 295 7.32 -13.07 19.79
CA THR A 295 6.73 -13.61 21.01
C THR A 295 7.28 -14.99 21.39
N PHE A 296 7.92 -15.70 20.45
CA PHE A 296 8.56 -17.00 20.64
C PHE A 296 10.07 -16.89 20.89
N ALA A 297 10.62 -15.66 21.06
CA ALA A 297 12.06 -15.46 21.15
C ALA A 297 12.64 -16.07 22.42
N THR A 298 13.67 -16.92 22.25
CA THR A 298 14.47 -17.52 23.30
C THR A 298 15.94 -17.06 23.19
N ASP A 299 16.80 -17.52 24.08
CA ASP A 299 18.21 -17.10 24.09
C ASP A 299 18.96 -17.53 22.82
N ILE A 300 18.63 -18.66 22.24
CA ILE A 300 19.23 -19.10 20.96
C ILE A 300 18.90 -18.10 19.84
N CYS A 301 17.68 -17.52 19.82
CA CYS A 301 17.29 -16.53 18.82
C CYS A 301 18.11 -15.24 18.92
N ARG A 302 18.57 -14.89 20.14
CA ARG A 302 19.40 -13.71 20.35
C ARG A 302 20.87 -13.92 20.01
N GLN A 303 21.34 -15.18 20.07
CA GLN A 303 22.74 -15.54 19.91
C GLN A 303 23.08 -16.03 18.51
N LYS A 304 22.17 -16.79 17.88
CA LYS A 304 22.41 -17.45 16.60
C LYS A 304 21.34 -17.08 15.57
N GLN A 305 21.79 -16.73 14.37
CA GLN A 305 20.90 -16.54 13.23
C GLN A 305 20.34 -17.89 12.77
N PRO A 306 19.00 -18.03 12.57
CA PRO A 306 18.43 -19.24 12.00
C PRO A 306 18.80 -19.37 10.52
N GLU A 307 19.12 -20.59 10.09
CA GLU A 307 19.34 -20.91 8.69
C GLU A 307 18.00 -21.18 8.00
N LEU A 308 17.89 -20.87 6.72
CA LEU A 308 16.73 -21.21 5.91
C LEU A 308 16.75 -22.72 5.65
N THR A 309 15.82 -23.45 6.27
CA THR A 309 15.78 -24.92 6.21
C THR A 309 14.45 -25.41 5.68
N GLN A 310 14.47 -26.49 4.87
CA GLN A 310 13.25 -27.13 4.39
C GLN A 310 12.62 -27.98 5.50
N LEU A 311 11.30 -27.84 5.66
CA LEU A 311 10.51 -28.66 6.58
C LEU A 311 10.34 -30.08 6.02
N LYS A 312 10.53 -31.09 6.88
CA LYS A 312 10.65 -32.50 6.45
C LYS A 312 9.31 -33.20 6.15
N TYR A 313 8.19 -32.64 6.59
CA TYR A 313 6.87 -33.34 6.58
C TYR A 313 5.84 -32.65 5.68
N GLU A 314 6.26 -31.72 4.83
CA GLU A 314 5.39 -31.01 3.91
C GLU A 314 5.44 -31.66 2.51
N PHE A 315 4.30 -31.77 1.86
CA PHE A 315 4.19 -32.34 0.51
C PHE A 315 4.85 -31.44 -0.53
N ASP A 316 4.60 -30.14 -0.42
CA ASP A 316 5.27 -29.11 -1.22
C ASP A 316 6.45 -28.49 -0.46
N PRO A 317 7.51 -28.03 -1.16
CA PRO A 317 8.65 -27.41 -0.50
C PRO A 317 8.25 -26.20 0.35
N HIS A 318 8.58 -26.25 1.63
CA HIS A 318 8.35 -25.18 2.59
C HIS A 318 9.66 -24.91 3.34
N PHE A 319 10.21 -23.73 3.13
CA PHE A 319 11.47 -23.30 3.75
C PHE A 319 11.21 -22.22 4.79
N VAL A 320 11.87 -22.32 5.94
CA VAL A 320 11.68 -21.36 7.04
C VAL A 320 12.99 -21.08 7.76
N ALA A 321 13.25 -19.82 8.09
CA ALA A 321 14.38 -19.38 8.89
C ALA A 321 13.94 -19.09 10.34
N CYS A 322 13.59 -20.13 11.09
CA CYS A 322 13.12 -20.00 12.48
C CYS A 322 13.61 -21.18 13.34
N HIS A 323 14.10 -20.89 14.55
CA HIS A 323 14.49 -21.94 15.52
C HIS A 323 13.28 -22.66 16.16
N HIS A 324 12.09 -22.06 16.07
CA HIS A 324 10.84 -22.52 16.71
C HIS A 324 9.71 -22.75 15.70
N SER A 325 10.04 -23.12 14.45
CA SER A 325 9.05 -23.33 13.39
C SER A 325 7.97 -24.37 13.74
N ASP A 326 8.32 -25.38 14.53
CA ASP A 326 7.39 -26.44 14.97
C ASP A 326 6.39 -25.95 16.04
N GLU A 327 6.74 -24.88 16.77
CA GLU A 327 5.90 -24.30 17.82
C GLU A 327 4.89 -23.28 17.26
N VAL A 328 5.11 -22.78 16.04
CA VAL A 328 4.21 -21.85 15.38
C VAL A 328 2.96 -22.60 14.91
N GLY A 329 1.86 -22.37 15.61
CA GLY A 329 0.58 -23.03 15.33
C GLY A 329 -0.17 -22.45 14.14
N VAL A 330 -1.31 -23.05 13.84
CA VAL A 330 -2.27 -22.55 12.85
C VAL A 330 -2.78 -21.16 13.28
N ILE A 331 -2.97 -20.26 12.30
CA ILE A 331 -3.51 -18.94 12.59
C ILE A 331 -4.98 -19.08 13.03
N ASN A 332 -5.29 -18.60 14.23
CA ASN A 332 -6.65 -18.40 14.69
C ASN A 332 -6.93 -16.90 14.68
N PHE A 333 -7.68 -16.43 13.70
CA PHE A 333 -8.15 -15.04 13.68
C PHE A 333 -9.20 -14.86 14.78
N LYS A 334 -8.97 -13.92 15.69
CA LYS A 334 -9.99 -13.53 16.67
C LYS A 334 -11.00 -12.63 15.99
N GLU A 335 -12.15 -13.19 15.67
CA GLU A 335 -13.29 -12.41 15.19
C GLU A 335 -13.88 -11.56 16.31
N ILE A 336 -14.43 -10.41 15.95
CA ILE A 336 -15.17 -9.54 16.86
C ILE A 336 -16.64 -9.64 16.46
N ASP A 337 -17.43 -10.36 17.27
CA ASP A 337 -18.86 -10.65 17.01
C ASP A 337 -19.78 -9.43 17.17
N HIS A 338 -19.29 -8.34 17.77
CA HIS A 338 -20.10 -7.15 18.03
C HIS A 338 -19.44 -5.87 17.49
N PRO A 339 -20.22 -4.87 17.05
CA PRO A 339 -19.69 -3.56 16.74
C PRO A 339 -18.90 -3.04 17.94
N VAL A 340 -17.76 -2.42 17.68
CA VAL A 340 -16.82 -1.96 18.72
C VAL A 340 -17.50 -1.04 19.75
N ARG A 341 -18.69 -0.53 19.43
CA ARG A 341 -19.46 0.36 20.29
C ARG A 341 -20.94 0.36 19.92
N GLU A 342 -21.82 0.18 20.90
CA GLU A 342 -23.23 0.58 20.76
C GLU A 342 -23.29 2.11 20.75
N LEU A 343 -23.58 2.69 19.60
CA LEU A 343 -23.82 4.13 19.50
C LEU A 343 -25.16 4.40 20.21
N GLU A 344 -25.14 5.24 21.23
CA GLU A 344 -26.38 5.69 21.89
C GLU A 344 -27.32 6.27 20.82
N THR A 345 -28.50 5.69 20.71
CA THR A 345 -29.48 6.03 19.66
C THR A 345 -29.97 7.48 19.73
N ASP A 346 -29.86 8.12 20.89
CA ASP A 346 -30.44 9.45 21.20
C ASP A 346 -29.41 10.62 21.18
N THR A 347 -28.16 10.39 20.76
CA THR A 347 -27.16 11.48 20.70
C THR A 347 -27.39 12.41 19.50
N GLU A 348 -27.47 13.74 19.77
CA GLU A 348 -27.49 14.76 18.72
C GLU A 348 -26.28 14.64 17.77
N ALA A 349 -26.51 14.94 16.49
CA ALA A 349 -25.46 14.96 15.49
C ALA A 349 -24.42 16.05 15.80
N LEU A 350 -23.15 15.67 15.95
CA LEU A 350 -22.03 16.62 16.16
C LEU A 350 -21.72 17.40 14.88
N LEU A 351 -21.67 16.71 13.75
CA LEU A 351 -21.45 17.30 12.43
C LEU A 351 -22.64 16.99 11.53
N LYS A 352 -23.24 18.03 10.95
CA LYS A 352 -24.29 17.91 9.91
C LYS A 352 -23.75 18.51 8.61
N VAL A 353 -23.92 17.78 7.54
CA VAL A 353 -23.56 18.17 6.17
C VAL A 353 -24.85 18.11 5.37
N GLU A 354 -25.27 19.22 4.78
CA GLU A 354 -26.59 19.37 4.18
C GLU A 354 -26.49 20.02 2.80
N HIS A 355 -26.99 19.31 1.79
CA HIS A 355 -27.10 19.75 0.40
C HIS A 355 -25.81 20.28 -0.22
N ILE A 356 -24.68 19.62 0.08
CA ILE A 356 -23.37 20.04 -0.46
C ILE A 356 -23.27 19.72 -1.94
N ASN A 357 -23.02 20.79 -2.72
CA ASN A 357 -22.59 20.73 -4.11
C ASN A 357 -21.18 21.34 -4.21
N ALA A 358 -20.34 20.85 -5.12
CA ALA A 358 -18.99 21.40 -5.32
C ALA A 358 -18.54 21.30 -6.77
N TRP A 359 -17.70 22.26 -7.18
CA TRP A 359 -17.21 22.36 -8.56
C TRP A 359 -15.69 22.50 -8.64
N TYR A 360 -15.14 22.03 -9.77
CA TYR A 360 -13.81 22.37 -10.25
C TYR A 360 -13.97 23.14 -11.57
N GLY A 361 -13.76 24.46 -11.52
CA GLY A 361 -14.09 25.34 -12.63
C GLY A 361 -15.59 25.26 -12.96
N GLN A 362 -15.93 24.77 -14.15
CA GLN A 362 -17.33 24.57 -14.59
C GLN A 362 -17.85 23.15 -14.36
N GLN A 363 -16.98 22.20 -14.01
CA GLN A 363 -17.36 20.80 -13.83
C GLN A 363 -17.84 20.56 -12.40
N GLN A 364 -19.10 20.14 -12.24
CA GLN A 364 -19.63 19.73 -10.95
C GLN A 364 -19.06 18.39 -10.54
N ALA A 365 -18.57 18.30 -9.30
CA ALA A 365 -17.92 17.12 -8.74
C ALA A 365 -18.72 16.46 -7.62
N LEU A 366 -19.60 17.21 -6.93
CA LEU A 366 -20.51 16.72 -5.89
C LEU A 366 -21.92 17.21 -6.16
N PHE A 367 -22.89 16.34 -5.91
CA PHE A 367 -24.29 16.58 -6.20
C PHE A 367 -25.15 16.27 -4.96
N ASP A 368 -25.65 17.30 -4.30
CA ASP A 368 -26.65 17.24 -3.21
C ASP A 368 -26.29 16.23 -2.09
N ILE A 369 -25.06 16.34 -1.57
CA ILE A 369 -24.56 15.43 -0.53
C ILE A 369 -25.08 15.85 0.84
N SER A 370 -25.75 14.92 1.53
CA SER A 370 -26.25 15.12 2.90
C SER A 370 -25.97 13.90 3.78
N PHE A 371 -25.44 14.13 4.98
CA PHE A 371 -25.23 13.11 6.02
C PHE A 371 -24.95 13.74 7.39
N GLN A 372 -24.92 12.93 8.43
CA GLN A 372 -24.68 13.37 9.80
C GLN A 372 -23.70 12.43 10.50
N LEU A 373 -22.83 13.00 11.37
CA LEU A 373 -21.96 12.25 12.28
C LEU A 373 -22.37 12.51 13.72
N LYS A 374 -22.47 11.46 14.52
CA LYS A 374 -22.64 11.54 15.97
C LYS A 374 -21.29 11.71 16.66
N LYS A 375 -21.30 12.18 17.92
CA LYS A 375 -20.07 12.30 18.72
C LYS A 375 -19.43 10.94 18.96
N GLY A 376 -18.12 10.83 18.72
CA GLY A 376 -17.35 9.59 18.87
C GLY A 376 -17.61 8.55 17.78
N GLU A 377 -18.40 8.86 16.76
CA GLU A 377 -18.66 7.99 15.62
C GLU A 377 -17.53 8.04 14.59
N CYS A 378 -17.28 6.93 13.92
CA CYS A 378 -16.46 6.85 12.71
C CYS A 378 -17.35 6.61 11.48
N LEU A 379 -17.47 7.60 10.60
CA LEU A 379 -18.10 7.45 9.30
C LEU A 379 -17.01 7.28 8.22
N ALA A 380 -17.06 6.17 7.48
CA ALA A 380 -16.20 5.98 6.33
C ALA A 380 -16.83 6.51 5.05
N LEU A 381 -16.03 7.23 4.23
CA LEU A 381 -16.38 7.60 2.86
C LEU A 381 -15.59 6.68 1.91
N VAL A 382 -16.30 5.87 1.12
CA VAL A 382 -15.71 4.90 0.21
C VAL A 382 -16.15 5.09 -1.24
N GLY A 383 -15.39 4.57 -2.19
CA GLY A 383 -15.66 4.64 -3.63
C GLY A 383 -14.36 4.64 -4.44
N GLU A 384 -14.46 4.52 -5.76
CA GLU A 384 -13.33 4.55 -6.68
C GLU A 384 -12.62 5.91 -6.70
N SER A 385 -11.43 5.95 -7.31
CA SER A 385 -10.72 7.20 -7.58
C SER A 385 -11.60 8.13 -8.44
N GLY A 386 -11.66 9.41 -8.06
CA GLY A 386 -12.53 10.38 -8.76
C GLY A 386 -14.02 10.36 -8.38
N SER A 387 -14.46 9.52 -7.44
CA SER A 387 -15.87 9.49 -7.00
C SER A 387 -16.32 10.73 -6.19
N GLY A 388 -15.38 11.61 -5.77
CA GLY A 388 -15.68 12.85 -5.03
C GLY A 388 -15.30 12.84 -3.55
N LYS A 389 -14.74 11.74 -2.99
CA LYS A 389 -14.39 11.61 -1.56
C LYS A 389 -13.49 12.73 -1.03
N THR A 390 -12.34 12.92 -1.67
CA THR A 390 -11.38 13.98 -1.30
C THR A 390 -11.98 15.39 -1.51
N THR A 391 -12.83 15.57 -2.52
CA THR A 391 -13.54 16.84 -2.73
C THR A 391 -14.46 17.12 -1.57
N LEU A 392 -15.27 16.15 -1.16
CA LEU A 392 -16.21 16.28 -0.04
C LEU A 392 -15.47 16.55 1.27
N SER A 393 -14.43 15.80 1.58
CA SER A 393 -13.62 15.98 2.78
C SER A 393 -12.97 17.38 2.83
N ARG A 394 -12.50 17.90 1.69
CA ARG A 394 -11.94 19.26 1.56
C ARG A 394 -12.99 20.36 1.70
N VAL A 395 -14.20 20.17 1.17
CA VAL A 395 -15.32 21.11 1.39
C VAL A 395 -15.64 21.20 2.88
N ILE A 396 -15.75 20.06 3.56
CA ILE A 396 -16.03 20.02 5.01
C ILE A 396 -14.91 20.71 5.79
N ALA A 397 -13.65 20.50 5.40
CA ALA A 397 -12.51 21.17 6.02
C ALA A 397 -12.41 22.68 5.69
N GLY A 398 -13.19 23.18 4.73
CA GLY A 398 -13.11 24.57 4.26
C GLY A 398 -11.91 24.85 3.35
N LEU A 399 -11.36 23.80 2.72
CA LEU A 399 -10.22 23.85 1.81
C LEU A 399 -10.61 23.93 0.33
N ASN A 400 -11.88 23.69 0.00
CA ASN A 400 -12.44 23.91 -1.32
C ASN A 400 -13.54 24.98 -1.22
N GLU A 401 -13.30 26.16 -1.78
CA GLU A 401 -14.19 27.31 -1.66
C GLU A 401 -15.31 27.37 -2.72
N ASN A 402 -15.18 26.57 -3.78
CA ASN A 402 -16.19 26.51 -4.86
C ASN A 402 -17.22 25.43 -4.55
N ALA A 403 -18.04 25.69 -3.54
CA ALA A 403 -19.08 24.79 -3.06
C ALA A 403 -20.26 25.61 -2.51
N ASP A 404 -21.45 25.00 -2.49
CA ASP A 404 -22.65 25.47 -1.81
C ASP A 404 -23.23 24.42 -0.87
N GLY A 405 -24.24 24.79 -0.08
CA GLY A 405 -24.84 23.98 0.96
C GLY A 405 -24.50 24.47 2.37
N GLN A 406 -24.75 23.64 3.38
CA GLN A 406 -24.55 24.01 4.78
C GLN A 406 -23.76 22.94 5.54
N ILE A 407 -22.86 23.40 6.41
CA ILE A 407 -22.12 22.56 7.35
C ILE A 407 -22.34 23.11 8.75
N THR A 408 -22.79 22.27 9.67
CA THR A 408 -23.01 22.62 11.07
C THR A 408 -22.15 21.73 11.97
N LEU A 409 -21.37 22.33 12.87
CA LEU A 409 -20.56 21.63 13.86
C LEU A 409 -20.99 22.07 15.27
N ALA A 410 -21.39 21.13 16.12
CA ALA A 410 -21.87 21.41 17.48
C ALA A 410 -22.91 22.53 17.53
N ASN A 411 -23.89 22.49 16.61
CA ASN A 411 -24.97 23.48 16.40
C ASN A 411 -24.51 24.88 15.92
N GLU A 412 -23.21 25.03 15.55
CA GLU A 412 -22.71 26.27 14.92
C GLU A 412 -22.56 26.08 13.41
N ILE A 413 -23.07 26.98 12.59
CA ILE A 413 -22.88 26.98 11.14
C ILE A 413 -21.43 27.36 10.83
N LEU A 414 -20.74 26.51 10.06
CA LEU A 414 -19.39 26.77 9.58
C LEU A 414 -19.41 27.42 8.20
N SER A 415 -18.61 28.48 8.00
CA SER A 415 -18.35 28.96 6.64
C SER A 415 -17.71 27.86 5.78
N LEU A 416 -18.13 27.73 4.51
CA LEU A 416 -17.49 26.85 3.53
C LEU A 416 -16.07 27.30 3.21
N ARG A 417 -15.73 28.58 3.48
CA ARG A 417 -14.37 29.11 3.36
C ARG A 417 -13.63 29.03 4.68
N GLY A 418 -12.61 28.19 4.76
CA GLY A 418 -11.85 27.98 5.99
C GLY A 418 -11.20 29.24 6.54
N GLN A 419 -10.84 30.21 5.69
CA GLN A 419 -10.27 31.49 6.12
C GLN A 419 -11.26 32.34 6.91
N GLN A 420 -12.56 32.17 6.70
CA GLN A 420 -13.64 32.93 7.38
C GLN A 420 -14.06 32.24 8.70
N ARG A 421 -13.59 31.02 8.98
CA ARG A 421 -13.87 30.34 10.25
C ARG A 421 -13.08 30.96 11.39
N HIS A 422 -13.72 31.13 12.54
CA HIS A 422 -13.02 31.56 13.76
C HIS A 422 -11.98 30.53 14.21
N LEU A 423 -10.99 30.99 14.97
CA LEU A 423 -9.90 30.13 15.45
C LEU A 423 -10.43 28.92 16.25
N GLN A 424 -11.47 29.14 17.08
CA GLN A 424 -12.15 28.08 17.84
C GLN A 424 -12.83 27.04 16.95
N GLN A 425 -13.41 27.43 15.81
CA GLN A 425 -13.99 26.50 14.84
C GLN A 425 -12.90 25.71 14.09
N ARG A 426 -11.76 26.37 13.78
CA ARG A 426 -10.65 25.72 13.07
C ARG A 426 -9.97 24.63 13.90
N HIS A 427 -9.76 24.83 15.23
CA HIS A 427 -9.12 23.79 16.03
C HIS A 427 -10.03 22.59 16.27
N LYS A 428 -11.37 22.78 16.33
CA LYS A 428 -12.35 21.70 16.55
C LYS A 428 -12.49 20.74 15.37
N LEU A 429 -12.17 21.18 14.14
CA LEU A 429 -12.23 20.37 12.93
C LEU A 429 -10.86 20.35 12.27
N GLN A 430 -10.19 19.21 12.35
CA GLN A 430 -8.84 19.03 11.83
C GLN A 430 -8.81 18.06 10.66
N TYR A 431 -7.83 18.27 9.76
CA TYR A 431 -7.65 17.49 8.54
C TYR A 431 -6.25 16.86 8.47
N ILE A 432 -6.19 15.56 8.25
CA ILE A 432 -4.96 14.83 7.99
C ILE A 432 -4.91 14.50 6.51
N PHE A 433 -3.87 15.01 5.82
CA PHE A 433 -3.70 14.84 4.39
C PHE A 433 -3.16 13.45 4.04
N GLN A 434 -3.55 12.94 2.88
CA GLN A 434 -3.08 11.67 2.30
C GLN A 434 -1.54 11.56 2.27
N ASN A 435 -0.85 12.64 1.91
CA ASN A 435 0.61 12.65 1.85
C ASN A 435 1.20 13.47 3.01
N PRO A 436 1.77 12.82 4.04
CA PRO A 436 2.33 13.49 5.20
C PRO A 436 3.58 14.34 4.85
N TYR A 437 4.31 14.03 3.79
CA TYR A 437 5.44 14.85 3.32
C TYR A 437 5.01 16.26 2.93
N LYS A 438 3.88 16.37 2.22
CA LYS A 438 3.33 17.66 1.79
C LYS A 438 2.71 18.45 2.96
N ALA A 439 2.43 17.76 4.07
CA ALA A 439 1.80 18.33 5.26
C ALA A 439 2.81 18.91 6.26
N LEU A 440 4.09 18.52 6.19
CA LEU A 440 5.15 18.95 7.11
C LEU A 440 6.13 19.88 6.39
N ASN A 441 6.53 20.97 7.05
CA ASN A 441 7.55 21.89 6.50
C ASN A 441 8.94 21.25 6.61
N PRO A 442 9.63 20.97 5.47
CA PRO A 442 10.94 20.32 5.48
C PRO A 442 12.06 21.14 6.13
N ALA A 443 11.88 22.47 6.28
CA ALA A 443 12.86 23.36 6.88
C ALA A 443 12.78 23.43 8.41
N HIS A 444 11.74 22.84 9.02
CA HIS A 444 11.55 22.85 10.47
C HIS A 444 11.74 21.45 11.04
N THR A 445 12.28 21.38 12.27
CA THR A 445 12.21 20.12 13.03
C THR A 445 10.76 19.79 13.40
N ILE A 446 10.52 18.54 13.74
CA ILE A 446 9.19 18.08 14.18
C ILE A 446 8.73 18.87 15.42
N GLY A 447 9.60 19.03 16.41
CA GLY A 447 9.29 19.83 17.60
C GLY A 447 8.92 21.27 17.29
N GLN A 448 9.67 21.94 16.40
CA GLN A 448 9.35 23.30 15.97
C GLN A 448 7.96 23.38 15.29
N THR A 449 7.65 22.39 14.46
CA THR A 449 6.35 22.33 13.75
C THR A 449 5.20 22.16 14.74
N LEU A 450 5.32 21.22 15.68
CA LEU A 450 4.28 20.91 16.66
C LEU A 450 4.08 22.04 17.70
N VAL A 451 5.17 22.64 18.20
CA VAL A 451 5.13 23.78 19.12
C VAL A 451 4.38 24.97 18.52
N LYS A 452 4.64 25.30 17.24
CA LYS A 452 3.93 26.38 16.54
C LYS A 452 2.43 26.16 16.49
N VAL A 453 1.97 24.92 16.33
CA VAL A 453 0.52 24.59 16.31
C VAL A 453 -0.11 24.91 17.66
N VAL A 454 0.50 24.45 18.75
CA VAL A 454 0.00 24.70 20.11
C VAL A 454 -0.03 26.20 20.43
N GLN A 455 1.05 26.92 20.12
CA GLN A 455 1.12 28.36 20.31
C GLN A 455 0.06 29.12 19.50
N HIS A 456 -0.17 28.71 18.24
CA HIS A 456 -1.12 29.37 17.35
C HIS A 456 -2.58 29.23 17.85
N PHE A 457 -2.98 28.02 18.25
CA PHE A 457 -4.38 27.77 18.63
C PHE A 457 -4.70 28.14 20.08
N PHE A 458 -3.73 28.04 20.99
CA PHE A 458 -3.99 28.21 22.43
C PHE A 458 -3.26 29.40 23.05
N GLY A 459 -2.43 30.13 22.28
CA GLY A 459 -1.64 31.25 22.82
C GLY A 459 -0.63 30.81 23.92
N ALA A 460 -0.31 29.52 23.99
CA ALA A 460 0.52 28.93 25.02
C ALA A 460 1.97 29.49 24.99
N SER A 461 2.59 29.62 26.15
CA SER A 461 4.01 29.88 26.25
C SER A 461 4.82 28.76 25.60
N ARG A 462 6.09 29.04 25.28
CA ARG A 462 6.97 28.02 24.67
C ARG A 462 7.11 26.78 25.55
N GLN A 463 7.21 26.95 26.86
CA GLN A 463 7.37 25.87 27.83
C GLN A 463 6.12 24.97 27.85
N GLU A 464 4.94 25.56 28.01
CA GLU A 464 3.66 24.84 28.00
C GLU A 464 3.44 24.12 26.67
N ALA A 465 3.83 24.74 25.54
CA ALA A 465 3.72 24.10 24.24
C ALA A 465 4.64 22.87 24.11
N ILE A 466 5.86 22.92 24.64
CA ILE A 466 6.79 21.76 24.66
C ILE A 466 6.20 20.62 25.50
N GLU A 467 5.60 20.92 26.66
CA GLU A 467 4.97 19.91 27.52
C GLU A 467 3.80 19.22 26.81
N LYS A 468 2.93 19.99 26.15
CA LYS A 468 1.83 19.44 25.34
C LYS A 468 2.33 18.62 24.15
N VAL A 469 3.38 19.06 23.47
CA VAL A 469 4.01 18.31 22.36
C VAL A 469 4.57 16.98 22.86
N THR A 470 5.23 16.98 24.05
CA THR A 470 5.73 15.77 24.69
C THR A 470 4.60 14.76 24.96
N GLN A 471 3.45 15.24 25.45
CA GLN A 471 2.27 14.39 25.68
C GLN A 471 1.68 13.89 24.35
N GLY A 472 1.54 14.76 23.34
CA GLY A 472 1.02 14.42 22.03
C GLY A 472 1.86 13.37 21.29
N LEU A 473 3.20 13.43 21.41
CA LEU A 473 4.10 12.42 20.85
C LEU A 473 3.95 11.06 21.54
N LYS A 474 3.80 11.04 22.87
CA LYS A 474 3.51 9.81 23.61
C LYS A 474 2.18 9.19 23.19
N GLN A 475 1.15 10.01 22.98
CA GLN A 475 -0.19 9.58 22.56
C GLN A 475 -0.16 8.81 21.22
N VAL A 476 0.73 9.23 20.29
CA VAL A 476 0.92 8.54 19.01
C VAL A 476 2.06 7.52 19.03
N SER A 477 2.56 7.15 20.23
CA SER A 477 3.65 6.16 20.42
C SER A 477 4.92 6.51 19.64
N LEU A 478 5.33 7.79 19.67
CA LEU A 478 6.61 8.26 19.13
C LEU A 478 7.60 8.58 20.25
N PRO A 479 8.89 8.21 20.09
CA PRO A 479 9.94 8.56 21.02
C PRO A 479 10.19 10.08 21.02
N LEU A 480 10.57 10.62 22.18
CA LEU A 480 10.72 12.07 22.34
C LEU A 480 11.84 12.69 21.49
N GLN A 481 12.85 11.89 21.14
CA GLN A 481 13.96 12.29 20.27
C GLN A 481 13.50 12.74 18.87
N VAL A 482 12.32 12.28 18.43
CA VAL A 482 11.70 12.68 17.15
C VAL A 482 11.53 14.21 17.05
N GLN A 483 11.42 14.93 18.17
CA GLN A 483 11.31 16.39 18.17
C GLN A 483 12.51 17.10 17.52
N GLU A 484 13.69 16.50 17.58
CA GLU A 484 14.94 17.06 17.06
C GLU A 484 15.15 16.72 15.58
N LEU A 485 14.40 15.75 15.04
CA LEU A 485 14.53 15.28 13.66
C LEU A 485 13.77 16.17 12.69
N TYR A 486 14.22 16.15 11.43
CA TYR A 486 13.51 16.75 10.30
C TYR A 486 12.57 15.73 9.65
N PRO A 487 11.53 16.16 8.91
CA PRO A 487 10.63 15.25 8.23
C PRO A 487 11.30 14.20 7.32
N ARG A 488 12.43 14.55 6.70
CA ARG A 488 13.22 13.65 5.85
C ARG A 488 13.88 12.49 6.60
N ASP A 489 14.15 12.68 7.89
CA ASP A 489 14.87 11.71 8.72
C ASP A 489 13.93 10.62 9.29
N LEU A 490 12.61 10.79 9.11
CA LEU A 490 11.56 9.89 9.60
C LEU A 490 11.17 8.85 8.54
N SER A 491 10.76 7.66 9.00
CA SER A 491 10.05 6.67 8.19
C SER A 491 8.65 7.17 7.76
N GLY A 492 8.01 6.50 6.80
CA GLY A 492 6.64 6.83 6.37
C GLY A 492 5.63 6.77 7.52
N GLY A 493 5.71 5.72 8.34
CA GLY A 493 4.83 5.53 9.50
C GLY A 493 5.04 6.57 10.60
N GLU A 494 6.30 6.94 10.90
CA GLU A 494 6.59 7.99 11.88
C GLU A 494 6.08 9.35 11.40
N ARG A 495 6.26 9.68 10.12
CA ARG A 495 5.68 10.92 9.54
C ARG A 495 4.17 10.95 9.65
N GLN A 496 3.51 9.82 9.41
CA GLN A 496 2.06 9.73 9.54
C GLN A 496 1.61 9.93 10.99
N ARG A 497 2.32 9.32 11.95
CA ARG A 497 2.07 9.54 13.39
C ARG A 497 2.31 10.99 13.80
N VAL A 498 3.33 11.67 13.26
CA VAL A 498 3.56 13.11 13.47
C VAL A 498 2.40 13.93 12.89
N ALA A 499 1.88 13.60 11.71
CA ALA A 499 0.73 14.29 11.13
C ALA A 499 -0.54 14.11 11.98
N ILE A 500 -0.75 12.91 12.55
CA ILE A 500 -1.83 12.64 13.52
C ILE A 500 -1.60 13.44 14.80
N ALA A 501 -0.39 13.41 15.39
CA ALA A 501 -0.05 14.19 16.59
C ALA A 501 -0.32 15.69 16.40
N ARG A 502 0.05 16.23 15.24
CA ARG A 502 -0.21 17.63 14.89
C ARG A 502 -1.69 17.98 14.94
N ALA A 503 -2.54 17.10 14.42
CA ALA A 503 -4.00 17.30 14.45
C ALA A 503 -4.56 17.16 15.86
N LEU A 504 -4.09 16.17 16.65
CA LEU A 504 -4.54 15.92 18.02
C LEU A 504 -4.15 17.03 19.00
N LEU A 505 -3.00 17.67 18.79
CA LEU A 505 -2.58 18.83 19.58
C LEU A 505 -3.54 20.00 19.50
N CYS A 506 -4.39 20.04 18.47
CA CYS A 506 -5.50 21.00 18.37
C CYS A 506 -6.71 20.61 19.23
N GLN A 507 -6.77 19.42 19.82
CA GLN A 507 -7.91 18.88 20.57
C GLN A 507 -9.22 18.92 19.73
N PRO A 508 -9.25 18.25 18.57
CA PRO A 508 -10.38 18.34 17.65
C PRO A 508 -11.60 17.57 18.15
N ASP A 509 -12.80 18.11 17.88
CA ASP A 509 -14.05 17.37 18.05
C ASP A 509 -14.26 16.40 16.87
N VAL A 510 -13.84 16.82 15.64
CA VAL A 510 -13.90 16.02 14.41
C VAL A 510 -12.53 15.97 13.74
N LEU A 511 -12.09 14.77 13.41
CA LEU A 511 -10.85 14.49 12.69
C LEU A 511 -11.17 13.89 11.32
N ILE A 512 -10.80 14.60 10.26
CA ILE A 512 -10.94 14.13 8.88
C ILE A 512 -9.62 13.44 8.48
N CYS A 513 -9.71 12.16 8.13
CA CYS A 513 -8.59 11.30 7.74
C CYS A 513 -8.68 10.97 6.24
N ASP A 514 -7.92 11.67 5.39
CA ASP A 514 -7.99 11.48 3.93
C ASP A 514 -6.91 10.49 3.48
N GLU A 515 -7.30 9.23 3.23
CA GLU A 515 -6.47 8.11 2.76
C GLU A 515 -5.14 7.94 3.53
N ILE A 516 -5.18 8.12 4.84
CA ILE A 516 -3.98 8.20 5.69
C ILE A 516 -3.23 6.87 5.86
N THR A 517 -3.78 5.77 5.39
CA THR A 517 -3.19 4.41 5.51
C THR A 517 -2.77 3.81 4.17
N SER A 518 -3.07 4.44 3.03
CA SER A 518 -2.92 3.85 1.69
C SER A 518 -1.47 3.57 1.25
N ALA A 519 -0.49 4.27 1.82
CA ALA A 519 0.93 4.13 1.48
C ALA A 519 1.77 3.53 2.62
N LEU A 520 1.11 2.82 3.55
CA LEU A 520 1.76 2.23 4.72
C LEU A 520 1.80 0.71 4.62
N ASP A 521 2.87 0.11 5.14
CA ASP A 521 2.94 -1.34 5.32
C ASP A 521 1.83 -1.84 6.24
N VAL A 522 1.42 -3.08 6.06
CA VAL A 522 0.32 -3.72 6.78
C VAL A 522 0.45 -3.59 8.30
N SER A 523 1.64 -3.82 8.87
CA SER A 523 1.89 -3.71 10.30
C SER A 523 1.76 -2.26 10.81
N VAL A 524 2.29 -1.28 10.06
CA VAL A 524 2.16 0.15 10.37
C VAL A 524 0.70 0.59 10.21
N GLN A 525 0.01 0.14 9.17
CA GLN A 525 -1.41 0.38 8.96
C GLN A 525 -2.25 -0.11 10.15
N ALA A 526 -2.06 -1.36 10.58
CA ALA A 526 -2.76 -1.90 11.76
C ALA A 526 -2.51 -1.07 13.03
N SER A 527 -1.27 -0.62 13.21
CA SER A 527 -0.87 0.23 14.33
C SER A 527 -1.54 1.62 14.32
N ILE A 528 -1.70 2.22 13.13
CA ILE A 528 -2.43 3.49 12.97
C ILE A 528 -3.94 3.29 13.18
N LEU A 529 -4.52 2.20 12.66
CA LEU A 529 -5.93 1.90 12.87
C LEU A 529 -6.25 1.69 14.34
N LYS A 530 -5.41 0.96 15.08
CA LYS A 530 -5.55 0.80 16.53
C LYS A 530 -5.48 2.15 17.25
N LEU A 531 -4.53 3.02 16.90
CA LEU A 531 -4.44 4.37 17.45
C LEU A 531 -5.73 5.16 17.22
N LEU A 532 -6.31 5.10 16.00
CA LEU A 532 -7.56 5.79 15.69
C LEU A 532 -8.75 5.21 16.46
N GLN A 533 -8.83 3.89 16.66
CA GLN A 533 -9.82 3.24 17.50
C GLN A 533 -9.72 3.71 18.96
N ASP A 534 -8.49 3.77 19.51
CA ASP A 534 -8.25 4.27 20.87
C ASP A 534 -8.68 5.74 21.03
N LEU A 535 -8.44 6.59 20.02
CA LEU A 535 -8.90 7.98 19.98
C LEU A 535 -10.42 8.09 19.88
N GLN A 536 -11.05 7.25 19.08
CA GLN A 536 -12.51 7.16 18.97
C GLN A 536 -13.14 6.77 20.31
N GLN A 537 -12.56 5.81 21.04
CA GLN A 537 -12.98 5.44 22.40
C GLN A 537 -12.85 6.60 23.39
N GLN A 538 -11.89 7.50 23.19
CA GLN A 538 -11.72 8.73 23.97
C GLN A 538 -12.72 9.83 23.56
N GLY A 539 -13.60 9.59 22.57
CA GLY A 539 -14.68 10.48 22.14
C GLY A 539 -14.35 11.34 20.93
N VAL A 540 -13.21 11.14 20.25
CA VAL A 540 -12.90 11.82 18.98
C VAL A 540 -13.78 11.26 17.86
N THR A 541 -14.45 12.14 17.13
CA THR A 541 -15.29 11.77 15.98
C THR A 541 -14.45 11.71 14.71
N LEU A 542 -14.62 10.66 13.90
CA LEU A 542 -13.79 10.43 12.72
C LEU A 542 -14.62 10.48 11.42
N LEU A 543 -14.14 11.25 10.45
CA LEU A 543 -14.55 11.13 9.06
C LEU A 543 -13.41 10.49 8.28
N PHE A 544 -13.54 9.21 7.94
CA PHE A 544 -12.46 8.40 7.40
C PHE A 544 -12.64 8.14 5.91
N VAL A 545 -11.77 8.71 5.08
CA VAL A 545 -11.81 8.56 3.62
C VAL A 545 -10.83 7.45 3.21
N THR A 546 -11.32 6.43 2.52
CA THR A 546 -10.49 5.33 2.02
C THR A 546 -11.15 4.63 0.83
N HIS A 547 -10.35 3.88 0.08
CA HIS A 547 -10.83 2.93 -0.92
C HIS A 547 -10.71 1.47 -0.43
N ASN A 548 -10.09 1.21 0.74
CA ASN A 548 -9.89 -0.13 1.30
C ASN A 548 -11.07 -0.54 2.20
N LEU A 549 -11.92 -1.45 1.71
CA LEU A 549 -13.10 -1.91 2.43
C LEU A 549 -12.79 -2.77 3.66
N GLY A 550 -11.64 -3.45 3.70
CA GLY A 550 -11.18 -4.16 4.90
C GLY A 550 -10.88 -3.18 6.05
N VAL A 551 -10.26 -2.04 5.72
CA VAL A 551 -10.04 -0.95 6.69
C VAL A 551 -11.36 -0.38 7.19
N VAL A 552 -12.34 -0.19 6.30
CA VAL A 552 -13.69 0.26 6.68
C VAL A 552 -14.33 -0.68 7.69
N ARG A 553 -14.34 -1.99 7.39
CA ARG A 553 -14.89 -2.99 8.32
C ARG A 553 -14.18 -2.99 9.67
N ALA A 554 -12.88 -2.69 9.69
CA ALA A 554 -12.10 -2.69 10.93
C ALA A 554 -12.41 -1.49 11.84
N ILE A 555 -12.65 -0.27 11.29
CA ILE A 555 -12.72 0.96 12.10
C ILE A 555 -14.07 1.67 12.09
N ALA A 556 -14.84 1.57 11.00
CA ALA A 556 -16.02 2.39 10.82
C ALA A 556 -17.28 1.80 11.47
N ASP A 557 -18.08 2.68 12.06
CA ASP A 557 -19.44 2.37 12.54
C ASP A 557 -20.44 2.41 11.39
N ARG A 558 -20.35 3.46 10.56
CA ARG A 558 -21.19 3.61 9.36
C ARG A 558 -20.32 3.90 8.13
N VAL A 559 -20.89 3.62 6.97
CA VAL A 559 -20.25 3.84 5.67
C VAL A 559 -21.17 4.58 4.71
N ALA A 560 -20.59 5.52 3.97
CA ALA A 560 -21.20 6.20 2.83
C ALA A 560 -20.42 5.84 1.56
N VAL A 561 -21.10 5.20 0.60
CA VAL A 561 -20.53 4.80 -0.68
C VAL A 561 -20.78 5.89 -1.70
N LEU A 562 -19.69 6.48 -2.22
CA LEU A 562 -19.74 7.55 -3.23
C LEU A 562 -19.47 7.02 -4.63
N LYS A 563 -20.33 7.41 -5.59
CA LYS A 563 -20.14 7.16 -7.02
C LYS A 563 -20.49 8.42 -7.81
N ASN A 564 -19.56 8.90 -8.64
CA ASN A 564 -19.77 10.06 -9.51
C ASN A 564 -20.37 11.29 -8.78
N GLY A 565 -19.87 11.58 -7.58
CA GLY A 565 -20.32 12.73 -6.79
C GLY A 565 -21.63 12.55 -6.03
N HIS A 566 -22.24 11.37 -6.02
CA HIS A 566 -23.46 11.05 -5.27
C HIS A 566 -23.18 10.00 -4.18
N ILE A 567 -23.87 10.07 -3.04
CA ILE A 567 -23.97 8.96 -2.09
C ILE A 567 -24.99 7.96 -2.66
N VAL A 568 -24.53 6.76 -3.02
CA VAL A 568 -25.38 5.72 -3.61
C VAL A 568 -25.86 4.69 -2.59
N GLU A 569 -25.14 4.55 -1.48
CA GLU A 569 -25.53 3.70 -0.36
C GLU A 569 -24.98 4.27 0.94
N TYR A 570 -25.75 4.17 2.05
CA TYR A 570 -25.42 4.73 3.34
C TYR A 570 -26.08 3.92 4.46
N GLY A 571 -25.31 3.51 5.46
CA GLY A 571 -25.82 2.73 6.57
C GLY A 571 -24.74 2.23 7.52
N GLU A 572 -25.11 1.34 8.42
CA GLU A 572 -24.19 0.65 9.30
C GLU A 572 -23.20 -0.20 8.50
N THR A 573 -21.93 -0.19 8.92
CA THR A 573 -20.84 -0.82 8.16
C THR A 573 -21.11 -2.30 7.92
N ASP A 574 -21.52 -3.05 8.95
CA ASP A 574 -21.75 -4.49 8.81
C ASP A 574 -22.96 -4.79 7.92
N GLN A 575 -24.00 -3.96 7.98
CA GLN A 575 -25.17 -4.09 7.10
C GLN A 575 -24.79 -3.84 5.63
N VAL A 576 -24.12 -2.73 5.33
CA VAL A 576 -23.76 -2.34 3.95
C VAL A 576 -22.74 -3.30 3.35
N LEU A 577 -21.74 -3.76 4.13
CA LEU A 577 -20.70 -4.67 3.64
C LEU A 577 -21.11 -6.14 3.59
N SER A 578 -22.13 -6.55 4.38
CA SER A 578 -22.60 -7.94 4.36
C SER A 578 -23.90 -8.12 3.58
N HIS A 579 -24.71 -7.06 3.40
CA HIS A 579 -25.97 -7.10 2.67
C HIS A 579 -26.14 -5.89 1.74
N PRO A 580 -25.18 -5.67 0.79
CA PRO A 580 -25.19 -4.49 -0.08
C PRO A 580 -26.46 -4.46 -0.97
N GLN A 581 -27.11 -3.31 -1.02
CA GLN A 581 -28.32 -3.13 -1.83
C GLN A 581 -27.98 -2.57 -3.21
N HIS A 582 -27.03 -1.67 -3.28
CA HIS A 582 -26.68 -1.01 -4.54
C HIS A 582 -25.68 -1.85 -5.35
N THR A 583 -25.90 -1.99 -6.66
CA THR A 583 -25.06 -2.79 -7.58
C THR A 583 -23.59 -2.36 -7.57
N TYR A 584 -23.32 -1.08 -7.41
CA TYR A 584 -21.95 -0.57 -7.33
C TYR A 584 -21.23 -1.03 -6.05
N THR A 585 -21.91 -1.06 -4.92
CA THR A 585 -21.33 -1.58 -3.67
C THR A 585 -21.01 -3.06 -3.80
N LYS A 586 -21.89 -3.85 -4.42
CA LYS A 586 -21.63 -5.26 -4.76
C LYS A 586 -20.37 -5.40 -5.64
N THR A 587 -20.23 -4.55 -6.65
CA THR A 587 -19.05 -4.56 -7.53
C THR A 587 -17.77 -4.24 -6.74
N LEU A 588 -17.78 -3.22 -5.86
CA LEU A 588 -16.62 -2.89 -5.02
C LEU A 588 -16.22 -4.06 -4.11
N LEU A 589 -17.21 -4.72 -3.49
CA LEU A 589 -16.98 -5.88 -2.62
C LEU A 589 -16.41 -7.08 -3.38
N THR A 590 -16.95 -7.39 -4.55
CA THR A 590 -16.47 -8.49 -5.41
C THR A 590 -15.00 -8.32 -5.82
N HIS A 591 -14.57 -7.07 -6.02
CA HIS A 591 -13.19 -6.75 -6.38
C HIS A 591 -12.27 -6.55 -5.16
N ALA A 592 -12.83 -6.38 -3.95
CA ALA A 592 -12.02 -6.17 -2.76
C ALA A 592 -11.12 -7.40 -2.48
N PRO A 593 -9.81 -7.18 -2.27
CA PRO A 593 -8.92 -8.26 -1.88
C PRO A 593 -9.26 -8.75 -0.46
N SER A 594 -9.26 -10.08 -0.25
CA SER A 594 -9.62 -10.70 1.02
C SER A 594 -8.87 -12.00 1.24
N LEU A 595 -8.54 -12.28 2.50
CA LEU A 595 -8.04 -13.59 2.92
C LEU A 595 -9.15 -14.67 2.87
N PHE A 596 -10.43 -14.24 2.93
CA PHE A 596 -11.63 -15.09 2.99
C PHE A 596 -12.56 -14.84 1.80
N LYS A 597 -12.02 -14.86 0.58
CA LYS A 597 -12.70 -14.42 -0.65
C LYS A 597 -14.02 -15.18 -0.94
N ASN A 598 -14.12 -16.46 -0.58
CA ASN A 598 -15.36 -17.24 -0.77
C ASN A 598 -16.53 -16.63 0.01
N ASN A 599 -16.31 -16.15 1.22
CA ASN A 599 -17.34 -15.50 2.04
C ASN A 599 -17.85 -14.20 1.40
N VAL A 600 -16.97 -13.44 0.71
CA VAL A 600 -17.34 -12.21 0.00
C VAL A 600 -18.21 -12.51 -1.22
N LEU A 601 -17.89 -13.55 -1.98
CA LEU A 601 -18.65 -13.95 -3.16
C LEU A 601 -20.06 -14.42 -2.81
N GLU A 602 -20.25 -15.11 -1.70
CA GLU A 602 -21.57 -15.51 -1.19
C GLU A 602 -22.44 -14.30 -0.82
N VAL A 603 -21.84 -13.25 -0.26
CA VAL A 603 -22.54 -11.99 0.10
C VAL A 603 -23.01 -11.22 -1.15
N CYS A 604 -22.26 -11.28 -2.26
CA CYS A 604 -22.56 -10.55 -3.47
C CYS A 604 -23.48 -11.28 -4.46
N ALA A 605 -23.68 -12.59 -4.28
CA ALA A 605 -24.58 -13.42 -5.07
C ALA A 605 -26.06 -13.14 -4.72
#